data_ea77a4797476bc5d8c4397f277019bf0
#
_entry.id   ea77a4797476bc5d8c4397f277019bf0
#
_cell.length_a   1.000
_cell.length_b   1.000
_cell.length_c   1.000
_cell.angle_alpha   90.00
_cell.angle_beta   90.00
_cell.angle_gamma   90.00
#
_symmetry.space_group_name_H-M   'P 1'
#
loop_
_entity.id
_entity.type
_entity.pdbx_description
1 polymer ?
#
loop_
_entity_poly.entity_id
_entity_poly.type
_entity_poly.pdbx_seq_one_letter_code
_entity_poly.pdbx_strand_id
1 'polypeptide(L)'
;MDSMMAVEIKQTLEREYDIFLTAQDIRTLNFTKLVQMHDKDSKRKPENKHASEPTGGLTGIHLFIRFVSDNSNLSTETCVELETRRDPHMINVFLVPDLKGCAQIFNPLASKIRANATVLQYGITKAGIMSISEYVDYLLPYILPKAKEQNGFALVGYSYGALITLALTKQLEKRGLNGRVVLIDGAPDFLKKLMEHFLPSATEEELQNNVLLAIMDNIQSALSGKLLLELEKCTTWDEKVDIFLSQVPKDKLSKSSIESGKLFCTITYQHFVALQKYDTSSLEWIRSPITLLKPTTQLINIADEDYGLHKVLCFCVFFFYKFET
;
A
#
# COMPACT_ATOMS: atom_id res chain seq x y z
N MET A 1 -31.21 3.42 15.44
CA MET A 1 -30.40 4.64 15.38
C MET A 1 -31.02 5.66 16.29
N ASP A 2 -30.30 6.13 17.30
CA ASP A 2 -30.79 7.12 18.28
C ASP A 2 -31.01 8.45 17.56
N SER A 3 -32.05 9.22 17.99
CA SER A 3 -32.45 10.47 17.33
C SER A 3 -31.36 11.54 17.35
N MET A 4 -30.49 11.55 18.38
CA MET A 4 -29.33 12.45 18.46
C MET A 4 -28.27 12.11 17.40
N MET A 5 -27.94 10.85 17.23
CA MET A 5 -26.98 10.39 16.23
C MET A 5 -27.45 10.70 14.80
N ALA A 6 -28.74 10.62 14.53
CA ALA A 6 -29.29 10.98 13.21
C ALA A 6 -29.15 12.49 12.90
N VAL A 7 -29.29 13.36 13.92
CA VAL A 7 -29.10 14.80 13.76
C VAL A 7 -27.63 15.15 13.53
N GLU A 8 -26.73 14.48 14.23
CA GLU A 8 -25.27 14.70 14.11
C GLU A 8 -24.75 14.26 12.73
N ILE A 9 -25.20 13.10 12.24
CA ILE A 9 -24.91 12.64 10.88
C ILE A 9 -25.44 13.64 9.84
N LYS A 10 -26.68 14.13 10.02
CA LYS A 10 -27.25 15.14 9.12
C LYS A 10 -26.40 16.39 9.05
N GLN A 11 -26.04 16.97 10.19
CA GLN A 11 -25.25 18.18 10.27
C GLN A 11 -23.84 18.01 9.67
N THR A 12 -23.23 16.86 9.86
CA THR A 12 -21.92 16.52 9.28
C THR A 12 -22.01 16.41 7.76
N LEU A 13 -23.03 15.73 7.22
CA LEU A 13 -23.23 15.59 5.78
C LEU A 13 -23.53 16.93 5.09
N GLU A 14 -24.34 17.80 5.75
CA GLU A 14 -24.63 19.13 5.23
C GLU A 14 -23.37 20.03 5.25
N ARG A 15 -22.61 20.03 6.34
CA ARG A 15 -21.48 20.92 6.55
C ARG A 15 -20.23 20.53 5.76
N GLU A 16 -19.91 19.23 5.73
CA GLU A 16 -18.64 18.72 5.19
C GLU A 16 -18.76 18.31 3.71
N TYR A 17 -19.98 17.90 3.28
CA TYR A 17 -20.19 17.29 1.98
C TYR A 17 -21.28 17.97 1.13
N ASP A 18 -21.91 19.04 1.64
CA ASP A 18 -23.01 19.75 0.98
C ASP A 18 -24.19 18.86 0.59
N ILE A 19 -24.41 17.75 1.36
CA ILE A 19 -25.46 16.76 1.15
C ILE A 19 -26.61 17.05 2.09
N PHE A 20 -27.76 17.49 1.53
CA PHE A 20 -28.96 17.82 2.28
C PHE A 20 -29.93 16.63 2.32
N LEU A 21 -30.14 16.07 3.51
CA LEU A 21 -31.01 14.90 3.74
C LEU A 21 -32.20 15.25 4.63
N THR A 22 -33.37 14.68 4.33
CA THR A 22 -34.51 14.76 5.23
C THR A 22 -34.35 13.77 6.40
N ALA A 23 -35.09 13.99 7.50
CA ALA A 23 -35.08 13.07 8.64
C ALA A 23 -35.49 11.63 8.26
N GLN A 24 -36.26 11.48 7.17
CA GLN A 24 -36.72 10.18 6.68
C GLN A 24 -35.62 9.50 5.86
N ASP A 25 -34.83 10.27 5.10
CA ASP A 25 -33.68 9.77 4.37
C ASP A 25 -32.61 9.20 5.29
N ILE A 26 -32.37 9.86 6.41
CA ILE A 26 -31.36 9.43 7.40
C ILE A 26 -31.75 8.11 8.07
N ARG A 27 -33.05 7.90 8.34
CA ARG A 27 -33.52 6.63 8.92
C ARG A 27 -33.35 5.44 7.99
N THR A 28 -33.35 5.68 6.68
CA THR A 28 -33.18 4.67 5.62
C THR A 28 -31.81 4.74 4.95
N LEU A 29 -30.90 5.56 5.51
CA LEU A 29 -29.58 5.77 4.98
C LEU A 29 -28.75 4.49 5.10
N ASN A 30 -28.23 4.04 3.96
CA ASN A 30 -27.20 3.02 3.89
C ASN A 30 -26.10 3.49 2.94
N PHE A 31 -24.97 2.83 2.97
CA PHE A 31 -23.79 3.21 2.17
C PHE A 31 -24.10 3.29 0.67
N THR A 32 -24.89 2.38 0.14
CA THR A 32 -25.32 2.36 -1.26
C THR A 32 -26.10 3.62 -1.67
N LYS A 33 -26.95 4.11 -0.77
CA LYS A 33 -27.78 5.31 -1.01
C LYS A 33 -26.93 6.59 -0.96
N LEU A 34 -25.90 6.64 -0.11
CA LEU A 34 -24.90 7.73 -0.08
C LEU A 34 -24.10 7.80 -1.38
N VAL A 35 -23.62 6.68 -1.87
CA VAL A 35 -22.89 6.60 -3.15
C VAL A 35 -23.78 7.04 -4.32
N GLN A 36 -25.05 6.61 -4.37
CA GLN A 36 -25.99 7.01 -5.43
C GLN A 36 -26.33 8.51 -5.39
N MET A 37 -26.30 9.15 -4.23
CA MET A 37 -26.51 10.60 -4.10
C MET A 37 -25.30 11.38 -4.62
N HIS A 38 -24.11 10.94 -4.30
CA HIS A 38 -22.86 11.53 -4.82
C HIS A 38 -22.79 11.45 -6.35
N ASP A 39 -23.18 10.33 -6.96
CA ASP A 39 -23.17 10.16 -8.42
C ASP A 39 -24.23 11.00 -9.15
N LYS A 40 -25.32 11.40 -8.49
CA LYS A 40 -26.36 12.28 -9.08
C LYS A 40 -25.96 13.73 -9.12
N ASP A 41 -25.17 14.22 -8.16
CA ASP A 41 -24.68 15.59 -8.17
C ASP A 41 -23.52 15.80 -9.16
N SER A 42 -22.77 14.76 -9.48
CA SER A 42 -21.70 14.79 -10.49
C SER A 42 -22.24 14.97 -11.93
N LYS A 43 -23.53 14.75 -12.17
CA LYS A 43 -24.17 14.89 -13.51
C LYS A 43 -24.77 16.27 -13.80
N ARG A 44 -24.60 17.26 -12.93
CA ARG A 44 -25.22 18.61 -13.07
C ARG A 44 -24.24 19.75 -13.34
N LYS A 45 -23.06 19.50 -13.94
CA LYS A 45 -22.21 20.62 -14.42
C LYS A 45 -21.96 20.51 -15.93
N PRO A 46 -22.03 21.64 -16.69
CA PRO A 46 -21.90 21.62 -18.15
C PRO A 46 -20.45 21.38 -18.59
N GLU A 47 -20.33 20.70 -19.72
CA GLU A 47 -19.09 20.37 -20.41
C GLU A 47 -18.22 21.60 -20.67
N ASN A 48 -17.01 21.61 -20.13
CA ASN A 48 -15.88 22.31 -20.71
C ASN A 48 -14.69 21.36 -20.81
N LYS A 49 -14.32 21.11 -22.07
CA LYS A 49 -13.23 20.22 -22.44
C LYS A 49 -11.90 20.85 -22.07
N HIS A 50 -11.26 20.34 -21.05
CA HIS A 50 -9.80 20.17 -20.96
C HIS A 50 -9.55 19.06 -19.94
N ALA A 51 -9.01 17.96 -20.42
CA ALA A 51 -8.72 16.79 -19.62
C ALA A 51 -7.58 17.08 -18.63
N SER A 52 -7.95 17.35 -17.39
CA SER A 52 -7.12 17.08 -16.22
C SER A 52 -7.79 15.93 -15.47
N GLU A 53 -7.10 14.79 -15.37
CA GLU A 53 -7.57 13.64 -14.61
C GLU A 53 -7.87 14.07 -13.17
N PRO A 54 -9.01 13.66 -12.57
CA PRO A 54 -9.30 13.98 -11.18
C PRO A 54 -8.33 13.19 -10.28
N THR A 55 -7.56 13.92 -9.48
CA THR A 55 -6.79 13.39 -8.35
C THR A 55 -7.70 12.97 -7.19
N GLY A 56 -8.70 12.17 -7.47
CA GLY A 56 -9.48 11.44 -6.49
C GLY A 56 -8.75 10.13 -6.21
N GLY A 57 -8.49 9.82 -4.93
CA GLY A 57 -7.80 8.59 -4.53
C GLY A 57 -8.39 7.38 -5.24
N LEU A 58 -7.54 6.68 -6.00
CA LEU A 58 -7.92 5.47 -6.73
C LEU A 58 -8.46 4.47 -5.71
N THR A 59 -9.74 4.17 -5.75
CA THR A 59 -10.34 3.12 -4.93
C THR A 59 -9.66 1.78 -5.25
N GLY A 60 -9.60 0.86 -4.29
CA GLY A 60 -8.89 -0.42 -4.43
C GLY A 60 -9.26 -1.21 -5.69
N ILE A 61 -10.51 -1.04 -6.22
CA ILE A 61 -10.93 -1.64 -7.48
C ILE A 61 -10.15 -1.09 -8.68
N HIS A 62 -9.94 0.22 -8.77
CA HIS A 62 -9.16 0.81 -9.85
C HIS A 62 -7.71 0.35 -9.80
N LEU A 63 -7.18 0.15 -8.60
CA LEU A 63 -5.84 -0.39 -8.41
C LEU A 63 -5.76 -1.86 -8.80
N PHE A 64 -6.76 -2.67 -8.45
CA PHE A 64 -6.86 -4.07 -8.86
C PHE A 64 -7.08 -4.21 -10.36
N ILE A 65 -8.03 -3.46 -10.94
CA ILE A 65 -8.29 -3.46 -12.39
C ILE A 65 -7.06 -2.98 -13.14
N ARG A 66 -6.37 -1.94 -12.68
CA ARG A 66 -5.15 -1.44 -13.30
C ARG A 66 -4.02 -2.47 -13.21
N PHE A 67 -3.84 -3.13 -12.07
CA PHE A 67 -2.88 -4.23 -11.92
C PHE A 67 -3.20 -5.40 -12.86
N VAL A 68 -4.48 -5.73 -13.01
CA VAL A 68 -4.95 -6.86 -13.83
C VAL A 68 -5.04 -6.49 -15.33
N SER A 69 -5.32 -5.23 -15.67
CA SER A 69 -5.50 -4.76 -17.06
C SER A 69 -4.21 -4.25 -17.70
N ASP A 70 -3.30 -3.65 -16.93
CA ASP A 70 -2.09 -2.97 -17.42
C ASP A 70 -0.86 -3.90 -17.52
N ASN A 71 -1.07 -5.22 -17.59
CA ASN A 71 0.04 -6.18 -17.71
C ASN A 71 0.93 -5.99 -18.93
N SER A 72 0.50 -5.24 -19.94
CA SER A 72 1.31 -4.95 -21.13
C SER A 72 2.47 -3.99 -20.85
N ASN A 73 2.46 -3.25 -19.73
CA ASN A 73 3.45 -2.23 -19.39
C ASN A 73 4.13 -2.43 -18.02
N LEU A 74 3.86 -3.55 -17.32
CA LEU A 74 4.56 -3.85 -16.09
C LEU A 74 5.96 -4.39 -16.43
N SER A 75 6.98 -3.58 -16.15
CA SER A 75 8.36 -4.06 -16.22
C SER A 75 8.54 -5.27 -15.30
N THR A 76 9.11 -6.34 -15.83
CA THR A 76 9.51 -7.52 -15.03
C THR A 76 10.89 -7.32 -14.39
N GLU A 77 11.52 -6.19 -14.63
CA GLU A 77 12.83 -5.87 -14.08
C GLU A 77 12.75 -5.51 -12.61
N THR A 78 13.70 -5.98 -11.83
CA THR A 78 13.80 -5.64 -10.40
C THR A 78 14.16 -4.17 -10.18
N CYS A 79 14.98 -3.59 -11.05
CA CYS A 79 15.39 -2.18 -11.01
C CYS A 79 14.70 -1.40 -12.11
N VAL A 80 13.79 -0.51 -11.73
CA VAL A 80 13.09 0.39 -12.65
C VAL A 80 13.59 1.81 -12.41
N GLU A 81 14.25 2.38 -13.41
CA GLU A 81 14.69 3.76 -13.32
C GLU A 81 13.52 4.71 -13.58
N LEU A 82 13.28 5.64 -12.65
CA LEU A 82 12.26 6.66 -12.86
C LEU A 82 12.77 7.70 -13.89
N GLU A 83 11.84 8.24 -14.65
CA GLU A 83 12.10 9.36 -15.58
C GLU A 83 12.31 10.67 -14.81
N THR A 84 13.39 10.74 -14.04
CA THR A 84 13.82 11.94 -13.34
C THR A 84 14.80 12.73 -14.21
N ARG A 85 15.05 14.00 -13.86
CA ARG A 85 16.12 14.78 -14.48
C ARG A 85 17.45 14.19 -14.03
N ARG A 86 18.07 13.36 -14.89
CA ARG A 86 19.33 12.68 -14.61
C ARG A 86 20.49 13.65 -14.65
N ASP A 87 21.38 13.53 -13.69
CA ASP A 87 22.64 14.22 -13.62
C ASP A 87 23.69 13.25 -13.05
N PRO A 88 24.83 13.01 -13.72
CA PRO A 88 25.88 12.13 -13.23
C PRO A 88 26.44 12.52 -11.86
N HIS A 89 26.31 13.79 -11.48
CA HIS A 89 26.78 14.31 -10.20
C HIS A 89 25.72 14.19 -9.06
N MET A 90 24.50 13.78 -9.38
CA MET A 90 23.46 13.55 -8.37
C MET A 90 23.61 12.18 -7.72
N ILE A 91 23.19 12.11 -6.45
CA ILE A 91 23.15 10.85 -5.71
C ILE A 91 22.12 9.90 -6.32
N ASN A 92 22.40 8.60 -6.22
CA ASN A 92 21.43 7.57 -6.54
C ASN A 92 20.54 7.32 -5.31
N VAL A 93 19.24 7.44 -5.50
CA VAL A 93 18.22 7.16 -4.49
C VAL A 93 17.47 5.89 -4.88
N PHE A 94 17.37 4.95 -3.96
CA PHE A 94 16.59 3.73 -4.16
C PHE A 94 15.23 3.85 -3.46
N LEU A 95 14.19 3.57 -4.22
CA LEU A 95 12.81 3.65 -3.76
C LEU A 95 12.26 2.25 -3.60
N VAL A 96 11.73 1.93 -2.43
CA VAL A 96 11.13 0.62 -2.12
C VAL A 96 9.61 0.81 -2.03
N PRO A 97 8.83 0.19 -2.93
CA PRO A 97 7.41 0.46 -3.06
C PRO A 97 6.56 -0.13 -1.92
N ASP A 98 5.25 0.07 -2.05
CA ASP A 98 4.22 -0.41 -1.13
C ASP A 98 4.03 -1.94 -1.19
N LEU A 99 2.95 -2.43 -0.55
CA LEU A 99 2.55 -3.83 -0.51
C LEU A 99 2.46 -4.51 -1.89
N LYS A 100 2.20 -3.75 -2.97
CA LYS A 100 2.15 -4.32 -4.33
C LYS A 100 3.53 -4.57 -4.91
N GLY A 101 4.56 -3.93 -4.37
CA GLY A 101 5.93 -4.07 -4.82
C GLY A 101 6.21 -3.56 -6.23
N CYS A 102 5.41 -2.61 -6.74
CA CYS A 102 5.45 -2.14 -8.12
C CYS A 102 5.95 -0.70 -8.23
N ALA A 103 6.75 -0.40 -9.26
CA ALA A 103 7.39 0.89 -9.45
C ALA A 103 6.39 2.04 -9.71
N GLN A 104 5.23 1.77 -10.28
CA GLN A 104 4.26 2.76 -10.72
C GLN A 104 3.76 3.69 -9.61
N ILE A 105 3.82 3.24 -8.34
CA ILE A 105 3.43 4.06 -7.20
C ILE A 105 4.25 5.35 -7.08
N PHE A 106 5.47 5.35 -7.61
CA PHE A 106 6.38 6.51 -7.57
C PHE A 106 6.32 7.39 -8.82
N ASN A 107 5.54 7.04 -9.86
CA ASN A 107 5.42 7.87 -11.07
C ASN A 107 5.04 9.34 -10.80
N PRO A 108 4.10 9.63 -9.85
CA PRO A 108 3.76 11.02 -9.53
C PRO A 108 4.93 11.82 -8.94
N LEU A 109 5.92 11.13 -8.35
CA LEU A 109 7.11 11.77 -7.78
C LEU A 109 8.24 11.97 -8.81
N ALA A 110 8.23 11.27 -9.94
CA ALA A 110 9.33 11.25 -10.90
C ALA A 110 9.73 12.67 -11.35
N SER A 111 8.77 13.54 -11.69
CA SER A 111 9.04 14.92 -12.10
C SER A 111 9.49 15.85 -10.97
N LYS A 112 9.31 15.45 -9.71
CA LYS A 112 9.61 16.26 -8.51
C LYS A 112 10.89 15.86 -7.82
N ILE A 113 11.38 14.64 -8.03
CA ILE A 113 12.63 14.16 -7.45
C ILE A 113 13.83 14.76 -8.20
N ARG A 114 14.74 15.40 -7.45
CA ARG A 114 16.02 15.94 -7.96
C ARG A 114 17.15 15.01 -7.58
N ALA A 115 17.10 13.76 -8.06
CA ALA A 115 18.10 12.74 -7.84
C ALA A 115 17.97 11.67 -8.94
N ASN A 116 18.98 10.83 -9.11
CA ASN A 116 18.88 9.63 -9.92
C ASN A 116 18.09 8.58 -9.12
N ALA A 117 16.83 8.36 -9.47
CA ALA A 117 15.94 7.50 -8.71
C ALA A 117 15.73 6.14 -9.38
N THR A 118 15.99 5.08 -8.63
CA THR A 118 15.78 3.68 -9.05
C THR A 118 14.77 3.03 -8.09
N VAL A 119 13.67 2.53 -8.62
CA VAL A 119 12.70 1.75 -7.85
C VAL A 119 13.13 0.29 -7.82
N LEU A 120 13.12 -0.29 -6.63
CA LEU A 120 13.40 -1.70 -6.41
C LEU A 120 12.07 -2.48 -6.40
N GLN A 121 11.70 -3.04 -7.54
CA GLN A 121 10.48 -3.82 -7.70
C GLN A 121 10.64 -5.23 -7.11
N TYR A 122 9.62 -5.70 -6.40
CA TYR A 122 9.62 -7.04 -5.80
C TYR A 122 8.28 -7.78 -5.89
N GLY A 123 7.18 -7.07 -6.23
CA GLY A 123 5.84 -7.67 -6.24
C GLY A 123 5.61 -8.64 -7.40
N ILE A 124 6.03 -8.30 -8.64
CA ILE A 124 5.72 -9.08 -9.84
C ILE A 124 6.83 -10.06 -10.18
N THR A 125 8.06 -9.76 -9.77
CA THR A 125 9.25 -10.46 -10.23
C THR A 125 9.59 -11.72 -9.45
N LYS A 126 9.02 -11.92 -8.27
CA LYS A 126 9.41 -13.02 -7.38
C LYS A 126 8.27 -13.52 -6.49
N ALA A 127 7.41 -14.36 -7.03
CA ALA A 127 6.53 -15.17 -6.20
C ALA A 127 7.34 -16.17 -5.34
N GLY A 128 6.85 -16.46 -4.14
CA GLY A 128 7.46 -17.44 -3.23
C GLY A 128 8.35 -16.86 -2.13
N ILE A 129 8.54 -15.54 -2.06
CA ILE A 129 9.21 -14.89 -0.92
C ILE A 129 8.21 -14.74 0.24
N MET A 130 8.57 -15.26 1.41
CA MET A 130 7.69 -15.36 2.58
C MET A 130 8.23 -14.59 3.80
N SER A 131 9.33 -13.85 3.66
CA SER A 131 9.93 -13.07 4.75
C SER A 131 10.60 -11.79 4.27
N ILE A 132 10.68 -10.80 5.16
CA ILE A 132 11.40 -9.54 4.90
C ILE A 132 12.90 -9.82 4.65
N SER A 133 13.50 -10.79 5.32
CA SER A 133 14.90 -11.16 5.12
C SER A 133 15.16 -11.64 3.70
N GLU A 134 14.29 -12.48 3.15
CA GLU A 134 14.41 -12.97 1.78
C GLU A 134 14.28 -11.84 0.75
N TYR A 135 13.40 -10.83 1.00
CA TYR A 135 13.36 -9.63 0.16
C TYR A 135 14.66 -8.85 0.22
N VAL A 136 15.26 -8.72 1.39
CA VAL A 136 16.56 -8.04 1.55
C VAL A 136 17.65 -8.78 0.79
N ASP A 137 17.75 -10.08 0.92
CA ASP A 137 18.75 -10.90 0.22
C ASP A 137 18.58 -10.81 -1.31
N TYR A 138 17.33 -10.72 -1.77
CA TYR A 138 17.02 -10.55 -3.18
C TYR A 138 17.39 -9.16 -3.71
N LEU A 139 17.11 -8.08 -2.96
CA LEU A 139 17.30 -6.70 -3.42
C LEU A 139 18.71 -6.15 -3.18
N LEU A 140 19.40 -6.63 -2.16
CA LEU A 140 20.72 -6.12 -1.76
C LEU A 140 21.76 -6.14 -2.89
N PRO A 141 21.85 -7.19 -3.75
CA PRO A 141 22.80 -7.22 -4.87
C PRO A 141 22.63 -6.05 -5.86
N TYR A 142 21.42 -5.52 -5.99
CA TYR A 142 21.13 -4.40 -6.90
C TYR A 142 21.53 -3.04 -6.33
N ILE A 143 21.54 -2.91 -5.00
CA ILE A 143 21.88 -1.66 -4.31
C ILE A 143 23.38 -1.55 -4.07
N LEU A 144 23.99 -2.64 -3.65
CA LEU A 144 25.34 -2.66 -3.07
C LEU A 144 26.42 -2.08 -3.98
N PRO A 145 26.44 -2.34 -5.31
CA PRO A 145 27.46 -1.75 -6.19
C PRO A 145 27.39 -0.22 -6.21
N LYS A 146 26.21 0.35 -6.43
CA LYS A 146 26.01 1.81 -6.46
C LYS A 146 26.26 2.46 -5.09
N ALA A 147 25.86 1.79 -4.00
CA ALA A 147 26.10 2.28 -2.65
C ALA A 147 27.61 2.32 -2.31
N LYS A 148 28.39 1.37 -2.79
CA LYS A 148 29.87 1.38 -2.65
C LYS A 148 30.50 2.48 -3.48
N GLU A 149 30.07 2.67 -4.73
CA GLU A 149 30.58 3.68 -5.64
C GLU A 149 30.39 5.09 -5.07
N GLN A 150 29.23 5.40 -4.51
CA GLN A 150 28.96 6.71 -3.90
C GLN A 150 29.36 6.82 -2.42
N ASN A 151 30.00 5.78 -1.87
CA ASN A 151 30.42 5.69 -0.47
C ASN A 151 29.28 5.95 0.53
N GLY A 152 28.10 5.43 0.23
CA GLY A 152 26.90 5.61 1.07
C GLY A 152 25.64 5.22 0.34
N PHE A 153 24.47 5.43 0.98
CA PHE A 153 23.18 5.11 0.38
C PHE A 153 22.10 6.13 0.73
N ALA A 154 21.10 6.25 -0.15
CA ALA A 154 19.85 6.95 0.11
C ALA A 154 18.70 6.00 -0.21
N LEU A 155 17.90 5.66 0.79
CA LEU A 155 16.77 4.74 0.68
C LEU A 155 15.48 5.45 1.03
N VAL A 156 14.43 5.19 0.25
CA VAL A 156 13.06 5.66 0.53
C VAL A 156 12.14 4.45 0.55
N GLY A 157 11.46 4.20 1.65
CA GLY A 157 10.47 3.14 1.77
C GLY A 157 9.07 3.69 1.91
N TYR A 158 8.13 3.21 1.11
CA TYR A 158 6.72 3.59 1.20
C TYR A 158 5.88 2.45 1.76
N SER A 159 5.08 2.73 2.81
CA SER A 159 4.17 1.77 3.42
C SER A 159 4.90 0.46 3.78
N TYR A 160 4.49 -0.69 3.26
CA TYR A 160 5.16 -1.98 3.46
C TYR A 160 6.66 -1.95 3.10
N GLY A 161 7.04 -1.21 2.07
CA GLY A 161 8.44 -1.01 1.69
C GLY A 161 9.30 -0.38 2.78
N ALA A 162 8.71 0.27 3.78
CA ALA A 162 9.45 0.79 4.94
C ALA A 162 10.13 -0.33 5.74
N LEU A 163 9.51 -1.51 5.87
CA LEU A 163 10.10 -2.67 6.56
C LEU A 163 11.34 -3.18 5.83
N ILE A 164 11.21 -3.35 4.52
CA ILE A 164 12.31 -3.79 3.65
C ILE A 164 13.44 -2.76 3.69
N THR A 165 13.10 -1.47 3.65
CA THR A 165 14.06 -0.36 3.71
C THR A 165 14.86 -0.37 5.02
N LEU A 166 14.22 -0.56 6.16
CA LEU A 166 14.90 -0.67 7.45
C LEU A 166 15.85 -1.87 7.50
N ALA A 167 15.39 -3.02 7.02
CA ALA A 167 16.19 -4.23 6.98
C ALA A 167 17.37 -4.12 5.98
N LEU A 168 17.18 -3.50 4.81
CA LEU A 168 18.25 -3.16 3.86
C LEU A 168 19.27 -2.20 4.48
N THR A 169 18.81 -1.15 5.18
CA THR A 169 19.66 -0.20 5.90
C THR A 169 20.61 -0.94 6.83
N LYS A 170 20.06 -1.85 7.65
CA LYS A 170 20.86 -2.66 8.57
C LYS A 170 21.93 -3.48 7.85
N GLN A 171 21.59 -4.09 6.72
CA GLN A 171 22.53 -4.89 5.95
C GLN A 171 23.63 -4.04 5.29
N LEU A 172 23.32 -2.82 4.87
CA LEU A 172 24.31 -1.88 4.33
C LEU A 172 25.23 -1.36 5.44
N GLU A 173 24.69 -1.03 6.61
CA GLU A 173 25.48 -0.62 7.78
C GLU A 173 26.43 -1.71 8.28
N LYS A 174 26.01 -2.99 8.28
CA LYS A 174 26.88 -4.14 8.58
C LYS A 174 28.07 -4.26 7.62
N ARG A 175 27.95 -3.66 6.44
CA ARG A 175 29.03 -3.60 5.42
C ARG A 175 29.85 -2.32 5.47
N GLY A 176 29.69 -1.52 6.53
CA GLY A 176 30.43 -0.29 6.76
C GLY A 176 29.92 0.93 5.99
N LEU A 177 28.77 0.84 5.32
CA LEU A 177 28.18 1.96 4.60
C LEU A 177 27.28 2.77 5.52
N ASN A 178 27.31 4.10 5.39
CA ASN A 178 26.39 5.01 6.04
C ASN A 178 25.46 5.64 5.02
N GLY A 179 24.23 6.01 5.43
CA GLY A 179 23.28 6.53 4.48
C GLY A 179 22.21 7.42 5.12
N ARG A 180 21.18 7.69 4.34
CA ARG A 180 19.98 8.39 4.77
C ARG A 180 18.76 7.57 4.39
N VAL A 181 17.76 7.60 5.27
CA VAL A 181 16.52 6.83 5.11
C VAL A 181 15.33 7.77 5.20
N VAL A 182 14.40 7.62 4.27
CA VAL A 182 13.09 8.27 4.33
C VAL A 182 12.02 7.17 4.36
N LEU A 183 11.15 7.21 5.34
CA LEU A 183 10.00 6.32 5.44
C LEU A 183 8.73 7.14 5.19
N ILE A 184 7.90 6.70 4.26
CA ILE A 184 6.66 7.36 3.91
C ILE A 184 5.52 6.45 4.36
N ASP A 185 4.72 6.93 5.31
CA ASP A 185 3.53 6.25 5.82
C ASP A 185 3.76 4.76 6.14
N GLY A 186 4.87 4.47 6.83
CA GLY A 186 5.23 3.10 7.16
C GLY A 186 6.30 3.01 8.25
N ALA A 187 6.06 2.12 9.21
CA ALA A 187 7.01 1.69 10.23
C ALA A 187 6.52 0.35 10.81
N PRO A 188 7.39 -0.46 11.45
CA PRO A 188 7.04 -1.82 11.86
C PRO A 188 5.81 -1.90 12.77
N ASP A 189 5.77 -1.14 13.86
CA ASP A 189 4.67 -1.20 14.82
C ASP A 189 3.36 -0.65 14.24
N PHE A 190 3.46 0.39 13.40
CA PHE A 190 2.31 0.92 12.69
C PHE A 190 1.68 -0.11 11.76
N LEU A 191 2.47 -0.75 10.92
CA LEU A 191 1.98 -1.71 9.94
C LEU A 191 1.42 -2.98 10.60
N LYS A 192 2.01 -3.44 11.72
CA LYS A 192 1.45 -4.54 12.51
C LYS A 192 0.09 -4.18 13.09
N LYS A 193 -0.05 -3.02 13.73
CA LYS A 193 -1.33 -2.55 14.26
C LYS A 193 -2.37 -2.34 13.17
N LEU A 194 -1.95 -1.84 12.00
CA LEU A 194 -2.81 -1.69 10.83
C LEU A 194 -3.34 -3.05 10.37
N MET A 195 -2.45 -4.05 10.28
CA MET A 195 -2.82 -5.42 9.93
C MET A 195 -3.78 -6.02 10.97
N GLU A 196 -3.47 -5.92 12.25
CA GLU A 196 -4.33 -6.41 13.35
C GLU A 196 -5.72 -5.77 13.33
N HIS A 197 -5.81 -4.50 12.94
CA HIS A 197 -7.08 -3.77 12.86
C HIS A 197 -7.93 -4.18 11.65
N PHE A 198 -7.32 -4.27 10.46
CA PHE A 198 -8.05 -4.52 9.21
C PHE A 198 -8.13 -5.99 8.80
N LEU A 199 -7.20 -6.82 9.27
CA LEU A 199 -7.11 -8.25 8.96
C LEU A 199 -6.89 -9.08 10.25
N PRO A 200 -7.78 -8.96 11.26
CA PRO A 200 -7.67 -9.75 12.47
C PRO A 200 -7.75 -11.23 12.12
N SER A 201 -6.70 -12.00 12.41
CA SER A 201 -6.60 -13.40 12.01
C SER A 201 -5.85 -14.18 13.09
N ALA A 202 -6.48 -15.21 13.65
CA ALA A 202 -5.87 -16.09 14.64
C ALA A 202 -5.21 -17.31 13.97
N THR A 203 -5.65 -17.67 12.77
CA THR A 203 -5.15 -18.79 12.00
C THR A 203 -4.70 -18.39 10.61
N GLU A 204 -3.89 -19.22 9.97
CA GLU A 204 -3.47 -19.02 8.58
C GLU A 204 -4.66 -19.04 7.62
N GLU A 205 -5.64 -19.89 7.88
CA GLU A 205 -6.86 -19.99 7.08
C GLU A 205 -7.69 -18.70 7.16
N GLU A 206 -7.86 -18.13 8.35
CA GLU A 206 -8.53 -16.84 8.54
C GLU A 206 -7.78 -15.73 7.81
N LEU A 207 -6.44 -15.70 7.86
CA LEU A 207 -5.66 -14.72 7.13
C LEU A 207 -5.88 -14.83 5.63
N GLN A 208 -5.88 -16.04 5.07
CA GLN A 208 -6.18 -16.29 3.66
C GLN A 208 -7.54 -15.72 3.26
N ASN A 209 -8.57 -16.07 4.04
CA ASN A 209 -9.93 -15.61 3.78
C ASN A 209 -10.03 -14.08 3.89
N ASN A 210 -9.48 -13.49 4.95
CA ASN A 210 -9.54 -12.05 5.21
C ASN A 210 -8.79 -11.23 4.14
N VAL A 211 -7.67 -11.72 3.61
CA VAL A 211 -6.97 -11.08 2.50
C VAL A 211 -7.84 -11.04 1.25
N LEU A 212 -8.46 -12.15 0.87
CA LEU A 212 -9.34 -12.20 -0.31
C LEU A 212 -10.61 -11.36 -0.12
N LEU A 213 -11.18 -11.35 1.08
CA LEU A 213 -12.32 -10.52 1.42
C LEU A 213 -11.95 -9.03 1.37
N ALA A 214 -10.81 -8.62 1.92
CA ALA A 214 -10.36 -7.24 1.86
C ALA A 214 -10.12 -6.76 0.41
N ILE A 215 -9.59 -7.64 -0.47
CA ILE A 215 -9.48 -7.35 -1.89
C ILE A 215 -10.88 -7.22 -2.53
N MET A 216 -11.81 -8.13 -2.19
CA MET A 216 -13.18 -8.11 -2.72
C MET A 216 -13.97 -6.89 -2.26
N ASP A 217 -13.84 -6.47 -1.00
CA ASP A 217 -14.50 -5.28 -0.46
C ASP A 217 -14.13 -4.01 -1.24
N ASN A 218 -12.88 -3.94 -1.69
CA ASN A 218 -12.43 -2.87 -2.58
C ASN A 218 -12.95 -3.00 -4.02
N ILE A 219 -13.35 -4.20 -4.46
CA ILE A 219 -13.93 -4.44 -5.79
C ILE A 219 -15.45 -4.26 -5.76
N GLN A 220 -16.11 -4.94 -4.86
CA GLN A 220 -17.56 -4.93 -4.70
C GLN A 220 -17.98 -5.50 -3.34
N SER A 221 -18.12 -4.64 -2.34
CA SER A 221 -18.41 -5.02 -0.95
C SER A 221 -19.66 -5.90 -0.78
N ALA A 222 -20.66 -5.77 -1.66
CA ALA A 222 -21.87 -6.59 -1.60
C ALA A 222 -21.62 -8.10 -1.82
N LEU A 223 -20.47 -8.49 -2.38
CA LEU A 223 -20.13 -9.89 -2.66
C LEU A 223 -19.38 -10.57 -1.51
N SER A 224 -18.82 -9.82 -0.56
CA SER A 224 -17.92 -10.36 0.48
C SER A 224 -18.58 -11.41 1.35
N GLY A 225 -19.83 -11.20 1.77
CA GLY A 225 -20.54 -12.20 2.59
C GLY A 225 -20.80 -13.54 1.88
N LYS A 226 -21.12 -13.50 0.57
CA LYS A 226 -21.29 -14.71 -0.23
C LYS A 226 -19.94 -15.39 -0.48
N LEU A 227 -18.90 -14.60 -0.75
CA LEU A 227 -17.56 -15.10 -0.99
C LEU A 227 -17.03 -15.87 0.23
N LEU A 228 -17.22 -15.35 1.46
CA LEU A 228 -16.76 -16.02 2.68
C LEU A 228 -17.30 -17.45 2.78
N LEU A 229 -18.61 -17.64 2.56
CA LEU A 229 -19.26 -18.97 2.61
C LEU A 229 -18.69 -19.96 1.58
N GLU A 230 -18.17 -19.47 0.46
CA GLU A 230 -17.54 -20.32 -0.55
C GLU A 230 -16.06 -20.59 -0.21
N LEU A 231 -15.35 -19.60 0.34
CA LEU A 231 -13.95 -19.77 0.78
C LEU A 231 -13.81 -20.79 1.92
N GLU A 232 -14.77 -20.84 2.84
CA GLU A 232 -14.80 -21.80 3.96
C GLU A 232 -14.92 -23.27 3.49
N LYS A 233 -15.35 -23.52 2.26
CA LYS A 233 -15.42 -24.87 1.66
C LYS A 233 -14.12 -25.30 0.99
N CYS A 234 -13.20 -24.36 0.75
CA CYS A 234 -11.95 -24.61 0.08
C CYS A 234 -10.88 -25.08 1.08
N THR A 235 -10.06 -26.03 0.67
CA THR A 235 -9.00 -26.60 1.50
C THR A 235 -7.61 -26.05 1.16
N THR A 236 -7.44 -25.49 -0.05
CA THR A 236 -6.17 -24.97 -0.54
C THR A 236 -6.27 -23.50 -0.91
N TRP A 237 -5.12 -22.81 -0.88
CA TRP A 237 -5.02 -21.42 -1.33
C TRP A 237 -5.45 -21.26 -2.79
N ASP A 238 -5.04 -22.17 -3.66
CA ASP A 238 -5.35 -22.09 -5.10
C ASP A 238 -6.85 -22.20 -5.34
N GLU A 239 -7.55 -23.08 -4.65
CA GLU A 239 -9.01 -23.19 -4.71
C GLU A 239 -9.68 -21.88 -4.26
N LYS A 240 -9.21 -21.28 -3.15
CA LYS A 240 -9.72 -20.02 -2.65
C LYS A 240 -9.55 -18.90 -3.67
N VAL A 241 -8.38 -18.79 -4.29
CA VAL A 241 -8.11 -17.79 -5.33
C VAL A 241 -8.97 -18.01 -6.58
N ASP A 242 -9.17 -19.27 -7.00
CA ASP A 242 -10.03 -19.59 -8.14
C ASP A 242 -11.50 -19.22 -7.86
N ILE A 243 -12.01 -19.51 -6.68
CA ILE A 243 -13.34 -19.08 -6.24
C ILE A 243 -13.44 -17.55 -6.21
N PHE A 244 -12.47 -16.86 -5.60
CA PHE A 244 -12.41 -15.40 -5.58
C PHE A 244 -12.50 -14.81 -7.00
N LEU A 245 -11.65 -15.26 -7.92
CA LEU A 245 -11.61 -14.76 -9.29
C LEU A 245 -12.90 -15.07 -10.07
N SER A 246 -13.58 -16.19 -9.75
CA SER A 246 -14.87 -16.52 -10.37
C SER A 246 -16.00 -15.55 -10.00
N GLN A 247 -15.89 -14.84 -8.86
CA GLN A 247 -16.85 -13.83 -8.40
C GLN A 247 -16.54 -12.43 -8.99
N VAL A 248 -15.36 -12.22 -9.54
CA VAL A 248 -15.03 -10.93 -10.18
C VAL A 248 -15.80 -10.81 -11.51
N PRO A 249 -16.43 -9.66 -11.79
CA PRO A 249 -17.22 -9.46 -13.01
C PRO A 249 -16.40 -9.77 -14.28
N LYS A 250 -16.98 -10.60 -15.17
CA LYS A 250 -16.30 -11.10 -16.38
C LYS A 250 -15.92 -10.04 -17.39
N ASP A 251 -16.63 -8.92 -17.41
CA ASP A 251 -16.34 -7.75 -18.24
C ASP A 251 -15.04 -7.04 -17.83
N LYS A 252 -14.54 -7.38 -16.63
CA LYS A 252 -13.32 -6.81 -16.03
C LYS A 252 -12.12 -7.75 -16.09
N LEU A 253 -12.29 -9.01 -16.55
CA LEU A 253 -11.24 -10.02 -16.58
C LEU A 253 -11.05 -10.58 -18.00
N SER A 254 -9.90 -10.32 -18.62
CA SER A 254 -9.40 -11.09 -19.77
C SER A 254 -8.67 -12.37 -19.31
N LYS A 255 -8.34 -13.31 -20.23
CA LYS A 255 -7.57 -14.52 -19.87
C LYS A 255 -6.20 -14.18 -19.27
N SER A 256 -5.48 -13.20 -19.80
CA SER A 256 -4.22 -12.71 -19.25
C SER A 256 -4.40 -12.06 -17.87
N SER A 257 -5.57 -11.51 -17.59
CA SER A 257 -5.94 -10.91 -16.32
C SER A 257 -6.14 -11.93 -15.20
N ILE A 258 -6.52 -13.18 -15.52
CA ILE A 258 -6.72 -14.24 -14.52
C ILE A 258 -5.37 -14.63 -13.88
N GLU A 259 -4.35 -14.90 -14.69
CA GLU A 259 -3.01 -15.26 -14.17
C GLU A 259 -2.42 -14.13 -13.33
N SER A 260 -2.58 -12.91 -13.79
CA SER A 260 -2.14 -11.73 -13.01
C SER A 260 -2.95 -11.53 -11.74
N GLY A 261 -4.24 -11.82 -11.76
CA GLY A 261 -5.10 -11.80 -10.58
C GLY A 261 -4.67 -12.84 -9.56
N LYS A 262 -4.34 -14.06 -9.99
CA LYS A 262 -3.77 -15.13 -9.13
C LYS A 262 -2.47 -14.68 -8.50
N LEU A 263 -1.55 -14.15 -9.30
CA LEU A 263 -0.27 -13.66 -8.84
C LEU A 263 -0.43 -12.51 -7.82
N PHE A 264 -1.32 -11.56 -8.10
CA PHE A 264 -1.61 -10.45 -7.18
C PHE A 264 -2.14 -10.93 -5.83
N CYS A 265 -3.15 -11.82 -5.81
CA CYS A 265 -3.69 -12.38 -4.57
C CYS A 265 -2.60 -13.11 -3.78
N THR A 266 -1.80 -13.92 -4.47
CA THR A 266 -0.73 -14.71 -3.84
C THR A 266 0.36 -13.82 -3.24
N ILE A 267 0.86 -12.84 -3.98
CA ILE A 267 1.87 -11.90 -3.49
C ILE A 267 1.33 -11.08 -2.32
N THR A 268 0.10 -10.59 -2.41
CA THR A 268 -0.54 -9.84 -1.32
C THR A 268 -0.62 -10.68 -0.05
N TYR A 269 -1.07 -11.93 -0.15
CA TYR A 269 -1.10 -12.85 0.97
C TYR A 269 0.30 -13.11 1.55
N GLN A 270 1.29 -13.38 0.71
CA GLN A 270 2.68 -13.60 1.13
C GLN A 270 3.26 -12.40 1.88
N HIS A 271 2.97 -11.18 1.44
CA HIS A 271 3.39 -9.97 2.13
C HIS A 271 2.77 -9.83 3.53
N PHE A 272 1.50 -10.19 3.70
CA PHE A 272 0.87 -10.19 5.02
C PHE A 272 1.45 -11.28 5.93
N VAL A 273 1.75 -12.46 5.41
CA VAL A 273 2.47 -13.51 6.15
C VAL A 273 3.86 -13.01 6.59
N ALA A 274 4.60 -12.37 5.68
CA ALA A 274 5.91 -11.81 5.99
C ALA A 274 5.82 -10.70 7.06
N LEU A 275 4.81 -9.84 6.99
CA LEU A 275 4.56 -8.80 8.00
C LEU A 275 4.23 -9.40 9.37
N GLN A 276 3.36 -10.41 9.41
CA GLN A 276 2.97 -11.08 10.66
C GLN A 276 4.17 -11.73 11.34
N LYS A 277 5.04 -12.38 10.57
CA LYS A 277 6.24 -13.08 11.07
C LYS A 277 7.41 -12.14 11.34
N TYR A 278 7.34 -10.86 10.91
CA TYR A 278 8.46 -9.95 11.03
C TYR A 278 8.73 -9.58 12.49
N ASP A 279 9.92 -9.94 12.96
CA ASP A 279 10.39 -9.60 14.30
C ASP A 279 11.28 -8.35 14.23
N THR A 280 10.81 -7.27 14.85
CA THR A 280 11.54 -6.00 14.93
C THR A 280 12.75 -6.07 15.86
N SER A 281 12.83 -7.04 16.78
CA SER A 281 14.00 -7.23 17.63
C SER A 281 15.25 -7.59 16.83
N SER A 282 15.06 -8.13 15.62
CA SER A 282 16.15 -8.42 14.67
C SER A 282 16.77 -7.17 14.04
N LEU A 283 16.07 -6.04 14.11
CA LEU A 283 16.55 -4.73 13.68
C LEU A 283 17.49 -4.13 14.73
N GLU A 284 18.57 -4.76 15.14
CA GLU A 284 19.57 -4.10 15.99
C GLU A 284 19.67 -2.58 15.64
N TRP A 285 20.13 -1.75 16.57
CA TRP A 285 20.20 -0.30 16.46
C TRP A 285 20.68 0.21 15.08
N ILE A 286 19.81 0.91 14.35
CA ILE A 286 20.14 1.60 13.09
C ILE A 286 20.81 2.92 13.41
N ARG A 287 21.91 3.21 12.70
CA ARG A 287 22.74 4.42 12.88
C ARG A 287 22.44 5.51 11.86
N SER A 288 21.96 5.15 10.71
CA SER A 288 21.62 6.09 9.63
C SER A 288 20.46 6.98 10.05
N PRO A 289 20.52 8.30 9.80
CA PRO A 289 19.40 9.21 10.05
C PRO A 289 18.13 8.76 9.31
N ILE A 290 16.99 8.77 10.02
CA ILE A 290 15.69 8.41 9.46
C ILE A 290 14.77 9.64 9.48
N THR A 291 14.12 9.88 8.36
CA THR A 291 13.01 10.85 8.23
C THR A 291 11.72 10.09 8.05
N LEU A 292 10.75 10.28 8.93
CA LEU A 292 9.40 9.72 8.79
C LEU A 292 8.44 10.79 8.26
N LEU A 293 7.82 10.49 7.14
CA LEU A 293 6.73 11.29 6.56
C LEU A 293 5.40 10.61 6.88
N LYS A 294 4.51 11.30 7.59
CA LYS A 294 3.19 10.79 8.01
C LYS A 294 2.07 11.59 7.37
N PRO A 295 0.96 10.97 6.92
CA PRO A 295 -0.22 11.70 6.51
C PRO A 295 -0.83 12.44 7.72
N THR A 296 -1.47 13.57 7.48
CA THR A 296 -2.21 14.31 8.52
C THR A 296 -3.43 13.54 8.98
N THR A 297 -4.10 12.85 8.06
CA THR A 297 -5.23 11.97 8.36
C THR A 297 -4.71 10.53 8.49
N GLN A 298 -4.86 9.93 9.66
CA GLN A 298 -4.41 8.57 9.94
C GLN A 298 -5.58 7.59 9.88
N LEU A 299 -5.35 6.41 9.29
CA LEU A 299 -6.35 5.33 9.21
C LEU A 299 -6.65 4.71 10.58
N ILE A 300 -5.66 4.69 11.48
CA ILE A 300 -5.79 4.19 12.85
C ILE A 300 -5.09 5.15 13.81
N ASN A 301 -5.60 5.25 15.04
CA ASN A 301 -4.97 6.04 16.07
C ASN A 301 -3.80 5.25 16.70
N ILE A 302 -2.60 5.80 16.66
CA ILE A 302 -1.41 5.23 17.28
C ILE A 302 -0.85 6.21 18.28
N ALA A 303 -0.65 5.73 19.52
CA ALA A 303 -0.16 6.56 20.60
C ALA A 303 1.27 7.09 20.35
N ASP A 304 2.12 6.27 19.72
CA ASP A 304 3.51 6.63 19.47
C ASP A 304 3.61 7.55 18.23
N GLU A 305 4.01 8.79 18.43
CA GLU A 305 4.16 9.76 17.34
C GLU A 305 5.16 9.33 16.27
N ASP A 306 6.18 8.55 16.64
CA ASP A 306 7.21 8.03 15.74
C ASP A 306 6.91 6.62 15.21
N TYR A 307 5.68 6.11 15.38
CA TYR A 307 5.26 4.77 14.98
C TYR A 307 6.12 3.64 15.60
N GLY A 308 6.73 3.88 16.76
CA GLY A 308 7.59 2.94 17.47
C GLY A 308 9.02 2.86 16.94
N LEU A 309 9.44 3.78 16.08
CA LEU A 309 10.80 3.79 15.53
C LEU A 309 11.90 4.00 16.57
N HIS A 310 11.61 4.68 17.70
CA HIS A 310 12.55 4.83 18.81
C HIS A 310 13.11 3.49 19.33
N LYS A 311 12.38 2.40 19.16
CA LYS A 311 12.81 1.06 19.58
C LYS A 311 13.95 0.47 18.73
N VAL A 312 14.13 0.97 17.51
CA VAL A 312 15.10 0.46 16.53
C VAL A 312 16.19 1.45 16.16
N LEU A 313 16.16 2.66 16.74
CA LEU A 313 17.11 3.73 16.45
C LEU A 313 18.18 3.88 17.52
N CYS A 314 19.42 4.05 17.10
CA CYS A 314 20.55 4.41 17.95
C CYS A 314 20.71 5.93 17.94
N PHE A 315 20.26 6.67 18.94
CA PHE A 315 20.53 8.13 19.15
C PHE A 315 20.58 9.00 17.89
N CYS A 316 20.00 8.57 16.78
CA CYS A 316 20.10 9.22 15.50
C CYS A 316 19.07 10.35 15.38
N VAL A 317 19.42 11.35 14.62
CA VAL A 317 18.55 12.47 14.29
C VAL A 317 17.31 11.92 13.59
N PHE A 318 16.22 11.97 14.31
CA PHE A 318 14.91 11.58 13.81
C PHE A 318 14.12 12.83 13.45
N PHE A 319 13.66 12.90 12.21
CA PHE A 319 12.79 13.97 11.74
C PHE A 319 11.46 13.35 11.35
N PHE A 320 10.35 13.93 11.77
CA PHE A 320 9.06 13.58 11.22
C PHE A 320 8.35 14.82 10.66
N TYR A 321 7.63 14.60 9.57
CA TYR A 321 6.84 15.62 8.91
C TYR A 321 5.45 15.07 8.66
N LYS A 322 4.43 15.92 8.84
CA LYS A 322 3.06 15.61 8.44
C LYS A 322 2.81 16.21 7.06
N PHE A 323 2.12 15.47 6.21
CA PHE A 323 1.72 15.93 4.88
C PHE A 323 0.22 15.71 4.67
N GLU A 324 -0.40 16.59 3.90
CA GLU A 324 -1.79 16.42 3.48
C GLU A 324 -1.85 15.40 2.33
N THR A 325 -2.80 14.48 2.44
CA THR A 325 -3.06 13.41 1.47
C THR A 325 -4.08 13.84 0.44
#